data_6ba568468ebb51e336c96303bd9f585d
#
_entry.id   6ba568468ebb51e336c96303bd9f585d
#
_cell.length_a   1.000
_cell.length_b   1.000
_cell.length_c   1.000
_cell.angle_alpha   90.00
_cell.angle_beta   90.00
_cell.angle_gamma   90.00
#
_symmetry.space_group_name_H-M   'P 1'
#
loop_
_entity.id
_entity.type
_entity.pdbx_description
1 polymer ?
#
loop_
_entity_poly.entity_id
_entity_poly.type
_entity_poly.pdbx_seq_one_letter_code
_entity_poly.pdbx_strand_id
1 'polypeptide(L)'
;MDRRILWINVVLAVMILVAFLMPRRATAIPAFSREHGLNCNDCHVAFPLLNEFGMEFKQRGFRLPAQEGKYPWELSSLPVSAIGTMQYLNAHQHDPVTKARLSTTSEAEIEEVELMAAGTAAPKVGFLAEFAQEVADGGPFSTEQVWMQFSDIMPASVLNLRAGKMLNEHYHLSQKRRLTFQQYLAPVTFNVTGAELNGFWSGIRYAAGIVNDEREEGTNTAAVNLNTKLQGFYTWGSYTLWDHIIGVRYINTKANSDHPSPIIDGRTRQQLDATLNLRFNRGQVLLGYYHNWDIGGVYKQDRRNYLVEGMLEVIPEKLFLDARYEMQDTGTVAGSPNNPATANGTLVTGHISYYVVQNVRVVAEFTKVRGEGLDVLAIGEPNGVASSNQERYLLGIHFAF
;
A
#
# COMPACT_ATOMS: atom_id res chain seq x y z
N MET A 1 15.08 -19.87 -32.91
CA MET A 1 14.54 -18.69 -32.21
C MET A 1 13.81 -19.20 -30.97
N ASP A 2 14.26 -18.82 -29.81
CA ASP A 2 13.71 -19.33 -28.53
C ASP A 2 12.23 -18.94 -28.42
N ARG A 3 11.35 -19.92 -28.15
CA ARG A 3 9.91 -19.69 -28.02
C ARG A 3 9.58 -18.56 -27.02
N ARG A 4 10.43 -18.38 -26.02
CA ARG A 4 10.29 -17.31 -25.01
C ARG A 4 10.47 -15.91 -25.61
N ILE A 5 11.46 -15.74 -26.48
CA ILE A 5 11.70 -14.47 -27.18
C ILE A 5 10.52 -14.14 -28.12
N LEU A 6 9.96 -15.16 -28.77
CA LEU A 6 8.79 -14.98 -29.62
C LEU A 6 7.57 -14.49 -28.82
N TRP A 7 7.29 -15.09 -27.66
CA TRP A 7 6.18 -14.67 -26.81
C TRP A 7 6.35 -13.26 -26.24
N ILE A 8 7.55 -12.88 -25.81
CA ILE A 8 7.85 -11.53 -25.34
C ILE A 8 7.58 -10.52 -26.46
N ASN A 9 8.02 -10.78 -27.68
CA ASN A 9 7.79 -9.88 -28.82
C ASN A 9 6.30 -9.83 -29.21
N VAL A 10 5.56 -10.92 -29.11
CA VAL A 10 4.11 -10.95 -29.36
C VAL A 10 3.37 -10.15 -28.31
N VAL A 11 3.69 -10.31 -27.02
CA VAL A 11 3.08 -9.54 -25.92
C VAL A 11 3.40 -8.05 -26.09
N LEU A 12 4.64 -7.70 -26.40
CA LEU A 12 5.04 -6.32 -26.64
C LEU A 12 4.32 -5.72 -27.85
N ALA A 13 4.20 -6.48 -28.94
CA ALA A 13 3.48 -6.03 -30.14
C ALA A 13 1.98 -5.85 -29.87
N VAL A 14 1.36 -6.73 -29.09
CA VAL A 14 -0.05 -6.62 -28.67
C VAL A 14 -0.23 -5.40 -27.76
N MET A 15 0.66 -5.18 -26.81
CA MET A 15 0.60 -3.99 -25.93
C MET A 15 0.73 -2.68 -26.74
N ILE A 16 1.66 -2.64 -27.69
CA ILE A 16 1.82 -1.49 -28.60
C ILE A 16 0.57 -1.30 -29.45
N LEU A 17 0.01 -2.38 -30.01
CA LEU A 17 -1.20 -2.32 -30.83
C LEU A 17 -2.41 -1.85 -30.02
N VAL A 18 -2.60 -2.34 -28.79
CA VAL A 18 -3.64 -1.89 -27.86
C VAL A 18 -3.46 -0.41 -27.53
N ALA A 19 -2.22 0.03 -27.27
CA ALA A 19 -1.93 1.44 -27.00
C ALA A 19 -2.27 2.38 -28.20
N PHE A 20 -2.11 1.89 -29.44
CA PHE A 20 -2.47 2.66 -30.64
C PHE A 20 -3.97 2.62 -30.97
N LEU A 21 -4.68 1.57 -30.58
CA LEU A 21 -6.11 1.39 -30.85
C LEU A 21 -7.00 2.02 -29.77
N MET A 22 -6.45 2.41 -28.62
CA MET A 22 -7.24 3.07 -27.60
C MET A 22 -7.71 4.45 -28.07
N PRO A 23 -9.01 4.74 -27.96
CA PRO A 23 -9.54 6.05 -28.30
C PRO A 23 -8.89 7.12 -27.42
N ARG A 24 -8.46 8.22 -28.01
CA ARG A 24 -7.80 9.35 -27.30
C ARG A 24 -8.68 10.03 -26.23
N ARG A 25 -9.94 9.59 -26.07
CA ARG A 25 -10.86 10.01 -25.02
C ARG A 25 -11.46 8.75 -24.39
N ALA A 26 -10.73 8.15 -23.47
CA ALA A 26 -11.34 7.18 -22.56
C ALA A 26 -12.28 7.95 -21.62
N THR A 27 -13.58 7.73 -21.74
CA THR A 27 -14.61 8.33 -20.86
C THR A 27 -14.76 7.59 -19.53
N ALA A 28 -14.01 6.54 -19.32
CA ALA A 28 -13.93 5.82 -18.05
C ALA A 28 -13.00 6.56 -17.09
N ILE A 29 -13.54 7.52 -16.35
CA ILE A 29 -12.80 8.35 -15.39
C ILE A 29 -13.24 7.94 -13.99
N PRO A 30 -12.32 7.78 -13.01
CA PRO A 30 -12.66 7.47 -11.62
C PRO A 30 -13.71 8.40 -11.02
N ALA A 31 -14.44 7.92 -10.00
CA ALA A 31 -15.62 8.60 -9.45
C ALA A 31 -15.38 10.07 -9.11
N PHE A 32 -14.25 10.40 -8.50
CA PHE A 32 -13.93 11.76 -8.10
C PHE A 32 -13.69 12.71 -9.30
N SER A 33 -13.06 12.20 -10.36
CA SER A 33 -12.88 12.95 -11.59
C SER A 33 -14.23 13.27 -12.25
N ARG A 34 -15.16 12.31 -12.25
CA ARG A 34 -16.52 12.52 -12.77
C ARG A 34 -17.32 13.52 -11.95
N GLU A 35 -17.25 13.41 -10.62
CA GLU A 35 -18.00 14.26 -9.70
C GLU A 35 -17.50 15.71 -9.69
N HIS A 36 -16.19 15.91 -9.72
CA HIS A 36 -15.58 17.23 -9.53
C HIS A 36 -15.00 17.84 -10.80
N GLY A 37 -15.00 17.12 -11.93
CA GLY A 37 -14.42 17.59 -13.20
C GLY A 37 -12.89 17.72 -13.16
N LEU A 38 -12.23 16.98 -12.25
CA LEU A 38 -10.77 16.99 -12.08
C LEU A 38 -10.09 15.95 -12.95
N ASN A 39 -8.86 16.23 -13.37
CA ASN A 39 -8.00 15.23 -14.00
C ASN A 39 -7.33 14.35 -12.93
N CYS A 40 -6.84 13.16 -13.33
CA CYS A 40 -6.11 12.29 -12.41
C CYS A 40 -4.88 13.00 -11.80
N ASN A 41 -4.17 13.81 -12.58
CA ASN A 41 -2.97 14.52 -12.15
C ASN A 41 -3.24 15.69 -11.19
N ASP A 42 -4.50 16.13 -11.05
CA ASP A 42 -4.86 17.10 -10.03
C ASP A 42 -4.72 16.49 -8.62
N CYS A 43 -4.94 15.17 -8.48
CA CYS A 43 -4.86 14.43 -7.21
C CYS A 43 -3.63 13.52 -7.09
N HIS A 44 -3.00 13.16 -8.22
CA HIS A 44 -1.89 12.22 -8.26
C HIS A 44 -0.63 12.86 -8.84
N VAL A 45 0.53 12.54 -8.27
CA VAL A 45 1.82 12.75 -8.94
C VAL A 45 1.88 11.82 -10.15
N ALA A 46 1.53 10.57 -9.91
CA ALA A 46 1.38 9.51 -10.88
C ALA A 46 0.47 8.45 -10.24
N PHE A 47 -0.65 8.07 -10.88
CA PHE A 47 -1.59 7.08 -10.31
C PHE A 47 -0.87 5.76 -9.95
N PRO A 48 -1.02 5.19 -8.75
CA PRO A 48 -1.91 5.59 -7.64
C PRO A 48 -1.28 6.57 -6.62
N LEU A 49 -0.03 7.02 -6.78
CA LEU A 49 0.67 7.88 -5.84
C LEU A 49 0.01 9.27 -5.76
N LEU A 50 -0.51 9.63 -4.59
CA LEU A 50 -1.17 10.93 -4.37
C LEU A 50 -0.16 12.07 -4.26
N ASN A 51 -0.54 13.22 -4.82
CA ASN A 51 0.11 14.50 -4.53
C ASN A 51 -0.48 15.15 -3.26
N GLU A 52 -0.02 16.35 -2.91
CA GLU A 52 -0.46 17.08 -1.71
C GLU A 52 -1.99 17.30 -1.71
N PHE A 53 -2.53 17.76 -2.84
CA PHE A 53 -3.97 18.00 -2.97
C PHE A 53 -4.78 16.72 -2.82
N GLY A 54 -4.37 15.61 -3.45
CA GLY A 54 -5.06 14.32 -3.33
C GLY A 54 -5.07 13.77 -1.90
N MET A 55 -3.96 13.95 -1.18
CA MET A 55 -3.87 13.56 0.21
C MET A 55 -4.75 14.44 1.11
N GLU A 56 -4.79 15.76 0.90
CA GLU A 56 -5.71 16.65 1.61
C GLU A 56 -7.17 16.33 1.31
N PHE A 57 -7.51 16.08 0.05
CA PHE A 57 -8.85 15.72 -0.38
C PHE A 57 -9.36 14.46 0.37
N LYS A 58 -8.52 13.42 0.47
CA LYS A 58 -8.84 12.22 1.27
C LYS A 58 -9.00 12.56 2.76
N GLN A 59 -8.12 13.39 3.32
CA GLN A 59 -8.17 13.77 4.73
C GLN A 59 -9.37 14.65 5.06
N ARG A 60 -9.88 15.43 4.09
CA ARG A 60 -11.13 16.22 4.22
C ARG A 60 -12.40 15.36 4.09
N GLY A 61 -12.29 14.05 3.99
CA GLY A 61 -13.43 13.16 3.74
C GLY A 61 -14.01 13.30 2.34
N PHE A 62 -13.14 13.43 1.34
CA PHE A 62 -13.46 13.55 -0.09
C PHE A 62 -14.27 14.80 -0.43
N ARG A 63 -13.92 15.93 0.17
CA ARG A 63 -14.50 17.24 -0.09
C ARG A 63 -13.44 18.21 -0.60
N LEU A 64 -13.82 19.03 -1.56
CA LEU A 64 -12.99 20.17 -1.95
C LEU A 64 -12.96 21.24 -0.84
N PRO A 65 -11.92 22.08 -0.78
CA PRO A 65 -11.89 23.22 0.12
C PRO A 65 -13.15 24.07 0.01
N ALA A 66 -13.66 24.53 1.14
CA ALA A 66 -14.88 25.34 1.27
C ALA A 66 -16.20 24.67 0.77
N GLN A 67 -16.19 23.39 0.43
CA GLN A 67 -17.42 22.63 0.13
C GLN A 67 -17.85 21.82 1.34
N GLU A 68 -19.16 21.78 1.59
CA GLU A 68 -19.72 21.00 2.70
C GLU A 68 -19.91 19.52 2.37
N GLY A 69 -19.93 19.18 1.08
CA GLY A 69 -20.29 17.87 0.57
C GLY A 69 -21.77 17.79 0.21
N LYS A 70 -22.18 16.68 -0.39
CA LYS A 70 -23.50 16.44 -0.94
C LYS A 70 -24.09 15.16 -0.38
N TYR A 71 -25.40 15.04 -0.40
CA TYR A 71 -26.06 13.75 -0.22
C TYR A 71 -25.87 12.85 -1.47
N PRO A 72 -25.93 11.51 -1.35
CA PRO A 72 -25.71 10.60 -2.49
C PRO A 72 -26.62 10.86 -3.69
N TRP A 73 -27.83 11.31 -3.47
CA TRP A 73 -28.79 11.63 -4.56
C TRP A 73 -28.56 12.98 -5.23
N GLU A 74 -27.65 13.80 -4.70
CA GLU A 74 -27.23 15.10 -5.27
C GLU A 74 -25.94 14.97 -6.08
N LEU A 75 -25.30 13.81 -6.05
CA LEU A 75 -24.06 13.56 -6.79
C LEU A 75 -24.36 13.55 -8.29
N SER A 76 -23.47 14.14 -9.08
CA SER A 76 -23.58 14.15 -10.54
C SER A 76 -23.25 12.78 -11.17
N SER A 77 -22.58 11.91 -10.43
CA SER A 77 -22.17 10.57 -10.87
C SER A 77 -22.19 9.57 -9.72
N LEU A 78 -22.25 8.28 -10.07
CA LEU A 78 -22.10 7.21 -9.06
C LEU A 78 -20.69 7.28 -8.44
N PRO A 79 -20.59 7.25 -7.10
CA PRO A 79 -19.34 7.36 -6.39
C PRO A 79 -18.57 6.01 -6.34
N VAL A 80 -18.52 5.29 -7.47
CA VAL A 80 -17.92 3.96 -7.58
C VAL A 80 -16.79 3.98 -8.60
N SER A 81 -15.70 3.35 -8.27
CA SER A 81 -14.53 3.12 -9.11
C SER A 81 -14.11 1.66 -9.06
N ALA A 82 -13.49 1.18 -10.13
CA ALA A 82 -12.84 -0.12 -10.16
C ALA A 82 -11.37 0.06 -10.53
N ILE A 83 -10.51 -0.73 -9.90
CA ILE A 83 -9.08 -0.78 -10.18
C ILE A 83 -8.75 -2.22 -10.53
N GLY A 84 -7.88 -2.44 -11.51
CA GLY A 84 -7.43 -3.77 -11.88
C GLY A 84 -5.96 -3.80 -12.20
N THR A 85 -5.32 -4.91 -11.83
CA THR A 85 -3.92 -5.19 -12.08
C THR A 85 -3.80 -6.52 -12.81
N MET A 86 -3.18 -6.48 -13.99
CA MET A 86 -2.81 -7.64 -14.78
C MET A 86 -1.30 -7.71 -14.89
N GLN A 87 -0.71 -8.88 -14.69
CA GLN A 87 0.75 -9.01 -14.72
C GLN A 87 1.20 -10.31 -15.38
N TYR A 88 2.41 -10.25 -15.93
CA TYR A 88 3.23 -11.40 -16.25
C TYR A 88 4.43 -11.38 -15.33
N LEU A 89 4.57 -12.43 -14.55
CA LEU A 89 5.63 -12.61 -13.57
C LEU A 89 6.59 -13.68 -14.05
N ASN A 90 7.89 -13.41 -13.94
CA ASN A 90 8.94 -14.41 -14.06
C ASN A 90 9.85 -14.31 -12.83
N ALA A 91 9.82 -15.32 -11.98
CA ALA A 91 10.57 -15.34 -10.73
C ALA A 91 11.56 -16.50 -10.69
N HIS A 92 12.72 -16.25 -10.14
CA HIS A 92 13.79 -17.22 -9.95
C HIS A 92 14.22 -17.25 -8.48
N GLN A 93 14.26 -18.46 -7.92
CA GLN A 93 14.82 -18.67 -6.58
C GLN A 93 16.19 -19.33 -6.70
N HIS A 94 17.12 -18.87 -5.88
CA HIS A 94 18.49 -19.37 -5.84
C HIS A 94 18.87 -19.72 -4.41
N ASP A 95 19.60 -20.81 -4.25
CA ASP A 95 20.22 -21.15 -2.98
C ASP A 95 21.18 -20.03 -2.54
N PRO A 96 21.10 -19.54 -1.29
CA PRO A 96 21.88 -18.41 -0.85
C PRO A 96 23.39 -18.69 -0.78
N VAL A 97 23.79 -19.97 -0.61
CA VAL A 97 25.20 -20.38 -0.46
C VAL A 97 25.75 -20.84 -1.80
N THR A 98 25.13 -21.86 -2.41
CA THR A 98 25.66 -22.49 -3.64
C THR A 98 25.34 -21.68 -4.89
N LYS A 99 24.40 -20.73 -4.82
CA LYS A 99 23.85 -19.95 -5.94
C LYS A 99 23.14 -20.83 -7.00
N ALA A 100 22.93 -22.09 -6.72
CA ALA A 100 22.17 -22.97 -7.59
C ALA A 100 20.72 -22.50 -7.73
N ARG A 101 20.16 -22.61 -8.92
CA ARG A 101 18.74 -22.29 -9.16
C ARG A 101 17.87 -23.38 -8.54
N LEU A 102 16.99 -23.00 -7.63
CA LEU A 102 16.07 -23.89 -6.92
C LEU A 102 14.75 -24.04 -7.68
N SER A 103 14.18 -22.91 -8.11
CA SER A 103 12.91 -22.90 -8.82
C SER A 103 12.82 -21.78 -9.85
N THR A 104 11.85 -21.89 -10.74
CA THR A 104 11.44 -20.84 -11.67
C THR A 104 9.93 -20.87 -11.79
N THR A 105 9.30 -19.72 -11.55
CA THR A 105 7.88 -19.48 -11.79
C THR A 105 7.74 -18.54 -12.99
N SER A 106 6.79 -18.85 -13.89
CA SER A 106 6.45 -17.99 -15.02
C SER A 106 4.95 -18.05 -15.21
N GLU A 107 4.26 -16.98 -14.91
CA GLU A 107 2.79 -16.93 -14.93
C GLU A 107 2.28 -15.60 -15.46
N ALA A 108 1.09 -15.64 -16.06
CA ALA A 108 0.33 -14.47 -16.46
C ALA A 108 -1.02 -14.53 -15.73
N GLU A 109 -1.33 -13.49 -15.00
CA GLU A 109 -2.47 -13.48 -14.10
C GLU A 109 -3.16 -12.12 -14.04
N ILE A 110 -4.41 -12.13 -13.58
CA ILE A 110 -5.05 -10.96 -13.00
C ILE A 110 -4.72 -11.01 -11.51
N GLU A 111 -3.83 -10.15 -11.05
CA GLU A 111 -3.39 -10.15 -9.66
C GLU A 111 -4.52 -9.72 -8.74
N GLU A 112 -5.06 -8.52 -8.98
CA GLU A 112 -6.02 -7.92 -8.08
C GLU A 112 -7.11 -7.18 -8.86
N VAL A 113 -8.34 -7.25 -8.34
CA VAL A 113 -9.45 -6.38 -8.72
C VAL A 113 -9.96 -5.70 -7.46
N GLU A 114 -9.94 -4.38 -7.44
CA GLU A 114 -10.49 -3.56 -6.36
C GLU A 114 -11.77 -2.88 -6.80
N LEU A 115 -12.76 -2.85 -5.92
CA LEU A 115 -13.98 -2.06 -6.06
C LEU A 115 -14.02 -1.04 -4.93
N MET A 116 -14.14 0.23 -5.29
CA MET A 116 -14.13 1.33 -4.33
C MET A 116 -15.39 2.18 -4.50
N ALA A 117 -16.08 2.44 -3.40
CA ALA A 117 -17.10 3.45 -3.31
C ALA A 117 -16.66 4.51 -2.31
N ALA A 118 -16.54 5.77 -2.73
CA ALA A 118 -16.04 6.84 -1.88
C ALA A 118 -16.64 8.19 -2.28
N GLY A 119 -16.85 9.04 -1.27
CA GLY A 119 -17.43 10.36 -1.48
C GLY A 119 -18.02 10.93 -0.21
N THR A 120 -19.09 11.73 -0.36
CA THR A 120 -19.83 12.27 0.77
C THR A 120 -21.21 11.61 0.90
N ALA A 121 -21.60 11.26 2.12
CA ALA A 121 -22.90 10.69 2.47
C ALA A 121 -23.88 11.76 2.97
N ALA A 122 -23.38 12.92 3.37
CA ALA A 122 -24.13 14.11 3.79
C ALA A 122 -23.15 15.29 3.85
N PRO A 123 -23.64 16.51 4.05
CA PRO A 123 -22.77 17.64 4.40
C PRO A 123 -21.84 17.30 5.57
N LYS A 124 -20.53 17.48 5.36
CA LYS A 124 -19.46 17.18 6.33
C LYS A 124 -19.31 15.71 6.74
N VAL A 125 -19.94 14.79 6.01
CA VAL A 125 -19.83 13.35 6.26
C VAL A 125 -19.25 12.66 5.03
N GLY A 126 -17.96 12.24 5.12
CA GLY A 126 -17.29 11.47 4.09
C GLY A 126 -17.36 9.96 4.37
N PHE A 127 -17.23 9.15 3.33
CA PHE A 127 -17.15 7.69 3.45
C PHE A 127 -16.21 7.08 2.44
N LEU A 128 -15.68 5.91 2.77
CA LEU A 128 -14.97 4.99 1.88
C LEU A 128 -15.42 3.57 2.17
N ALA A 129 -15.70 2.82 1.12
CA ALA A 129 -15.80 1.36 1.15
C ALA A 129 -14.93 0.81 0.02
N GLU A 130 -13.97 -0.01 0.35
CA GLU A 130 -13.00 -0.61 -0.57
C GLU A 130 -12.95 -2.11 -0.33
N PHE A 131 -13.14 -2.85 -1.41
CA PHE A 131 -13.13 -4.30 -1.45
C PHE A 131 -12.15 -4.75 -2.50
N ALA A 132 -11.27 -5.68 -2.17
CA ALA A 132 -10.30 -6.25 -3.09
C ALA A 132 -10.48 -7.77 -3.20
N GLN A 133 -10.16 -8.30 -4.37
CA GLN A 133 -10.04 -9.73 -4.62
C GLN A 133 -8.68 -10.00 -5.26
N GLU A 134 -7.87 -10.81 -4.61
CA GLU A 134 -6.69 -11.42 -5.20
C GLU A 134 -7.16 -12.57 -6.10
N VAL A 135 -7.27 -12.29 -7.40
CA VAL A 135 -7.88 -13.21 -8.36
C VAL A 135 -6.97 -14.41 -8.62
N ALA A 136 -5.66 -14.19 -8.61
CA ALA A 136 -4.67 -15.23 -8.81
C ALA A 136 -4.79 -16.38 -7.80
N ASP A 137 -5.11 -16.05 -6.56
CA ASP A 137 -5.28 -17.03 -5.48
C ASP A 137 -6.69 -17.63 -5.41
N GLY A 138 -7.63 -17.16 -6.26
CA GLY A 138 -9.02 -17.60 -6.25
C GLY A 138 -9.76 -17.27 -4.96
N GLY A 139 -9.25 -16.31 -4.19
CA GLY A 139 -9.82 -15.86 -2.93
C GLY A 139 -11.17 -15.13 -3.10
N PRO A 140 -11.98 -15.03 -2.05
CA PRO A 140 -13.17 -14.20 -2.06
C PRO A 140 -12.80 -12.72 -2.02
N PHE A 141 -13.75 -11.84 -2.36
CA PHE A 141 -13.61 -10.42 -2.07
C PHE A 141 -13.41 -10.20 -0.57
N SER A 142 -12.36 -9.49 -0.23
CA SER A 142 -12.05 -9.06 1.13
C SER A 142 -12.39 -7.59 1.32
N THR A 143 -12.74 -7.22 2.54
CA THR A 143 -12.93 -5.81 2.91
C THR A 143 -11.58 -5.20 3.24
N GLU A 144 -11.13 -4.25 2.43
CA GLU A 144 -9.88 -3.53 2.68
C GLU A 144 -10.10 -2.36 3.64
N GLN A 145 -11.06 -1.51 3.31
CA GLN A 145 -11.43 -0.36 4.13
C GLN A 145 -12.94 -0.16 4.09
N VAL A 146 -13.54 0.13 5.23
CA VAL A 146 -14.90 0.67 5.33
C VAL A 146 -14.96 1.63 6.50
N TRP A 147 -15.07 2.92 6.21
CA TRP A 147 -15.12 3.93 7.25
C TRP A 147 -16.00 5.12 6.89
N MET A 148 -16.45 5.83 7.91
CA MET A 148 -17.10 7.13 7.81
C MET A 148 -16.29 8.18 8.55
N GLN A 149 -16.33 9.41 8.06
CA GLN A 149 -15.66 10.55 8.67
C GLN A 149 -16.63 11.71 8.85
N PHE A 150 -16.74 12.19 10.07
CA PHE A 150 -17.38 13.46 10.42
C PHE A 150 -16.31 14.54 10.37
N SER A 151 -16.39 15.38 9.37
CA SER A 151 -15.39 16.41 9.12
C SER A 151 -15.81 17.75 9.68
N ASP A 152 -14.82 18.63 9.90
CA ASP A 152 -15.03 20.00 10.41
C ASP A 152 -15.73 20.04 11.79
N ILE A 153 -15.40 19.10 12.69
CA ILE A 153 -15.73 19.26 14.13
C ILE A 153 -15.12 20.56 14.62
N MET A 154 -13.87 20.84 14.20
CA MET A 154 -13.31 22.20 14.20
C MET A 154 -13.14 22.65 12.74
N PRO A 155 -13.47 23.93 12.44
CA PRO A 155 -13.46 24.45 11.07
C PRO A 155 -12.16 24.19 10.30
N ALA A 156 -12.25 24.19 8.97
CA ALA A 156 -11.14 24.01 8.05
C ALA A 156 -10.42 22.63 8.20
N SER A 157 -11.14 21.61 8.64
CA SER A 157 -10.62 20.24 8.89
C SER A 157 -9.47 20.21 9.90
N VAL A 158 -9.43 21.18 10.80
CA VAL A 158 -8.49 21.15 11.94
C VAL A 158 -8.79 19.93 12.81
N LEU A 159 -10.05 19.53 12.97
CA LEU A 159 -10.42 18.32 13.69
C LEU A 159 -11.55 17.59 12.99
N ASN A 160 -11.32 16.32 12.71
CA ASN A 160 -12.29 15.37 12.15
C ASN A 160 -12.33 14.11 13.03
N LEU A 161 -13.45 13.39 12.99
CA LEU A 161 -13.61 12.06 13.58
C LEU A 161 -13.87 11.04 12.48
N ARG A 162 -13.02 10.01 12.39
CA ARG A 162 -13.20 8.87 11.48
C ARG A 162 -13.44 7.62 12.30
N ALA A 163 -14.33 6.74 11.85
CA ALA A 163 -14.59 5.46 12.48
C ALA A 163 -14.85 4.37 11.45
N GLY A 164 -14.37 3.16 11.72
CA GLY A 164 -14.52 1.99 10.86
C GLY A 164 -13.22 1.21 10.72
N LYS A 165 -13.16 0.39 9.66
CA LYS A 165 -11.94 -0.29 9.23
C LYS A 165 -11.16 0.65 8.30
N MET A 166 -9.92 0.94 8.65
CA MET A 166 -9.10 1.93 7.95
C MET A 166 -7.64 1.52 7.86
N LEU A 167 -6.94 2.05 6.88
CA LEU A 167 -5.49 1.93 6.78
C LEU A 167 -4.81 2.98 7.68
N ASN A 168 -4.03 2.48 8.63
CA ASN A 168 -3.10 3.33 9.38
C ASN A 168 -1.79 3.41 8.60
N GLU A 169 -1.53 4.55 8.03
CA GLU A 169 -0.41 4.82 7.14
C GLU A 169 0.15 6.23 7.37
N HIS A 170 1.39 6.42 6.97
CA HIS A 170 1.91 7.78 6.92
C HIS A 170 1.17 8.62 5.89
N TYR A 171 1.13 9.93 6.12
CA TYR A 171 0.47 10.87 5.22
C TYR A 171 0.97 10.73 3.76
N HIS A 172 2.27 10.56 3.56
CA HIS A 172 2.91 10.54 2.24
C HIS A 172 3.43 9.16 1.81
N LEU A 173 3.17 8.09 2.58
CA LEU A 173 3.68 6.75 2.32
C LEU A 173 2.62 5.70 2.64
N SER A 174 2.36 4.82 1.71
CA SER A 174 1.33 3.78 1.81
C SER A 174 1.66 2.58 0.94
N GLN A 175 1.31 1.37 1.41
CA GLN A 175 1.37 0.15 0.57
C GLN A 175 0.45 0.24 -0.65
N LYS A 176 -0.72 0.86 -0.49
CA LYS A 176 -1.71 0.97 -1.58
C LYS A 176 -1.41 2.10 -2.57
N ARG A 177 -0.61 3.09 -2.18
CA ARG A 177 -0.35 4.29 -2.99
C ARG A 177 1.13 4.42 -3.33
N ARG A 178 1.72 3.37 -3.90
CA ARG A 178 3.10 3.32 -4.41
C ARG A 178 3.12 3.15 -5.92
N LEU A 179 4.21 3.49 -6.57
CA LEU A 179 4.39 3.25 -8.00
C LEU A 179 4.76 1.80 -8.27
N THR A 180 5.63 1.22 -7.47
CA THR A 180 6.12 -0.15 -7.62
C THR A 180 5.01 -1.17 -7.38
N PHE A 181 5.04 -2.29 -8.08
CA PHE A 181 4.17 -3.44 -7.80
C PHE A 181 4.68 -4.20 -6.59
N GLN A 182 6.01 -4.32 -6.47
CA GLN A 182 6.61 -4.89 -5.26
C GLN A 182 6.21 -4.09 -4.02
N GLN A 183 5.61 -4.76 -3.06
CA GLN A 183 5.27 -4.18 -1.76
C GLN A 183 6.54 -3.76 -0.98
N TYR A 184 6.37 -2.83 -0.05
CA TYR A 184 7.45 -2.49 0.87
C TYR A 184 7.75 -3.66 1.80
N LEU A 185 9.02 -3.89 2.04
CA LEU A 185 9.48 -4.81 3.09
C LEU A 185 9.20 -4.22 4.48
N ALA A 186 9.31 -2.90 4.59
CA ALA A 186 8.97 -2.17 5.80
C ALA A 186 7.45 -2.19 6.05
N PRO A 187 6.99 -2.32 7.29
CA PRO A 187 5.57 -2.30 7.64
C PRO A 187 5.02 -0.88 7.61
N VAL A 188 4.82 -0.34 6.41
CA VAL A 188 4.41 1.06 6.20
C VAL A 188 2.93 1.30 6.44
N THR A 189 2.09 0.27 6.31
CA THR A 189 0.62 0.35 6.44
C THR A 189 0.10 -0.78 7.32
N PHE A 190 -0.94 -0.49 8.09
CA PHE A 190 -1.66 -1.46 8.91
C PHE A 190 -3.17 -1.30 8.70
N ASN A 191 -3.86 -2.42 8.59
CA ASN A 191 -5.31 -2.45 8.66
C ASN A 191 -5.73 -2.42 10.14
N VAL A 192 -6.58 -1.48 10.50
CA VAL A 192 -7.08 -1.32 11.86
C VAL A 192 -8.57 -1.02 11.85
N THR A 193 -9.30 -1.51 12.84
CA THR A 193 -10.70 -1.14 13.06
C THR A 193 -10.80 -0.36 14.35
N GLY A 194 -11.45 0.80 14.29
CA GLY A 194 -11.55 1.66 15.46
C GLY A 194 -12.06 3.04 15.17
N ALA A 195 -11.63 4.00 15.96
CA ALA A 195 -11.95 5.42 15.80
C ALA A 195 -10.68 6.26 15.86
N GLU A 196 -10.63 7.29 15.03
CA GLU A 196 -9.52 8.20 14.84
C GLU A 196 -9.96 9.64 14.88
N LEU A 197 -9.28 10.46 15.65
CA LEU A 197 -9.28 11.91 15.51
C LEU A 197 -8.13 12.28 14.58
N ASN A 198 -8.44 13.02 13.53
CA ASN A 198 -7.44 13.49 12.57
C ASN A 198 -7.68 14.93 12.16
N GLY A 199 -6.68 15.54 11.56
CA GLY A 199 -6.79 16.89 11.08
C GLY A 199 -5.50 17.42 10.49
N PHE A 200 -5.58 18.69 10.05
CA PHE A 200 -4.41 19.41 9.61
C PHE A 200 -4.53 20.91 9.96
N TRP A 201 -3.38 21.49 10.26
CA TRP A 201 -3.28 22.90 10.63
C TRP A 201 -1.89 23.43 10.32
N SER A 202 -1.80 24.48 9.50
CA SER A 202 -0.54 25.18 9.22
C SER A 202 0.63 24.27 8.80
N GLY A 203 0.40 23.36 7.82
CA GLY A 203 1.41 22.42 7.35
C GLY A 203 1.62 21.18 8.23
N ILE A 204 1.04 21.16 9.44
CA ILE A 204 1.03 20.00 10.32
C ILE A 204 -0.20 19.15 9.99
N ARG A 205 -0.01 17.85 9.83
CA ARG A 205 -1.06 16.85 9.72
C ARG A 205 -0.90 15.83 10.82
N TYR A 206 -1.98 15.36 11.37
CA TYR A 206 -1.95 14.47 12.53
C TYR A 206 -3.15 13.55 12.58
N ALA A 207 -2.96 12.44 13.25
CA ALA A 207 -4.03 11.57 13.70
C ALA A 207 -3.65 10.85 15.01
N ALA A 208 -4.68 10.53 15.77
CA ALA A 208 -4.59 9.65 16.93
C ALA A 208 -5.86 8.77 16.99
N GLY A 209 -5.68 7.47 17.15
CA GLY A 209 -6.78 6.52 17.14
C GLY A 209 -6.69 5.47 18.23
N ILE A 210 -7.85 4.96 18.59
CA ILE A 210 -8.01 3.74 19.41
C ILE A 210 -8.52 2.62 18.50
N VAL A 211 -7.86 1.46 18.54
CA VAL A 211 -8.03 0.41 17.54
C VAL A 211 -7.97 -0.99 18.16
N ASN A 212 -8.48 -1.96 17.39
CA ASN A 212 -8.22 -3.37 17.65
C ASN A 212 -6.82 -3.79 17.17
N ASP A 213 -6.48 -5.06 17.32
CA ASP A 213 -5.26 -5.63 16.71
C ASP A 213 -5.56 -6.10 15.28
N GLU A 214 -4.78 -5.62 14.32
CA GLU A 214 -4.92 -5.93 12.88
C GLU A 214 -4.58 -7.39 12.52
N ARG A 215 -3.81 -8.08 13.37
CA ARG A 215 -3.21 -9.39 13.03
C ARG A 215 -4.18 -10.54 12.92
N GLU A 216 -5.45 -10.31 13.13
CA GLU A 216 -6.48 -11.35 13.06
C GLU A 216 -7.12 -11.49 11.67
N GLU A 217 -6.78 -10.63 10.70
CA GLU A 217 -7.44 -10.59 9.39
C GLU A 217 -6.88 -11.59 8.35
N GLY A 218 -5.73 -12.21 8.57
CA GLY A 218 -5.07 -13.08 7.60
C GLY A 218 -5.38 -14.57 7.70
N THR A 219 -6.17 -15.02 8.68
CA THR A 219 -6.50 -16.43 8.81
C THR A 219 -7.91 -16.72 8.30
N ASN A 220 -7.97 -17.30 7.13
CA ASN A 220 -9.17 -17.79 6.43
C ASN A 220 -9.88 -18.94 7.19
N THR A 221 -9.81 -18.95 8.51
CA THR A 221 -10.53 -19.91 9.35
C THR A 221 -11.80 -19.25 9.87
N ALA A 222 -12.92 -19.71 9.36
CA ALA A 222 -14.31 -19.30 9.67
C ALA A 222 -14.72 -19.40 11.16
N ALA A 223 -13.78 -19.41 12.09
CA ALA A 223 -14.00 -19.58 13.50
C ALA A 223 -13.11 -18.68 14.40
N VAL A 224 -12.45 -17.69 13.83
CA VAL A 224 -11.67 -16.74 14.65
C VAL A 224 -12.63 -15.74 15.25
N ASN A 225 -12.80 -15.76 16.56
CA ASN A 225 -13.44 -14.67 17.30
C ASN A 225 -12.61 -13.42 17.05
N LEU A 226 -13.08 -12.57 16.13
CA LEU A 226 -12.48 -11.27 15.87
C LEU A 226 -12.28 -10.55 17.21
N ASN A 227 -11.09 -10.07 17.46
CA ASN A 227 -10.84 -9.28 18.65
C ASN A 227 -11.65 -7.97 18.54
N THR A 228 -12.82 -7.96 19.15
CA THR A 228 -13.70 -6.79 19.17
C THR A 228 -13.27 -5.75 20.20
N LYS A 229 -12.20 -6.01 20.96
CA LYS A 229 -11.73 -5.10 22.01
C LYS A 229 -10.77 -4.08 21.41
N LEU A 230 -11.07 -2.81 21.62
CA LEU A 230 -10.16 -1.70 21.32
C LEU A 230 -9.03 -1.71 22.37
N GLN A 231 -7.94 -2.42 22.09
CA GLN A 231 -6.80 -2.59 23.02
C GLN A 231 -5.52 -1.95 22.48
N GLY A 232 -5.60 -1.34 21.33
CA GLY A 232 -4.49 -0.65 20.70
C GLY A 232 -4.74 0.84 20.55
N PHE A 233 -3.67 1.56 20.34
CA PHE A 233 -3.72 2.95 19.93
C PHE A 233 -2.57 3.26 18.97
N TYR A 234 -2.76 4.30 18.20
CA TYR A 234 -1.70 4.88 17.39
C TYR A 234 -1.77 6.39 17.39
N THR A 235 -0.66 6.97 17.02
CA THR A 235 -0.58 8.38 16.66
C THR A 235 0.42 8.57 15.54
N TRP A 236 0.13 9.47 14.62
CA TRP A 236 1.11 9.93 13.65
C TRP A 236 1.00 11.44 13.46
N GLY A 237 2.12 12.02 13.08
CA GLY A 237 2.20 13.41 12.70
C GLY A 237 3.14 13.60 11.52
N SER A 238 2.85 14.58 10.68
CA SER A 238 3.75 15.03 9.62
C SER A 238 3.77 16.55 9.55
N TYR A 239 4.89 17.08 9.09
CA TYR A 239 5.06 18.49 8.85
C TYR A 239 5.62 18.74 7.45
N THR A 240 4.98 19.63 6.71
CA THR A 240 5.44 20.05 5.37
C THR A 240 6.24 21.35 5.53
N LEU A 241 7.52 21.30 5.14
CA LEU A 241 8.44 22.44 5.15
C LEU A 241 9.06 22.59 3.76
N TRP A 242 8.82 23.71 3.07
CA TRP A 242 9.31 23.97 1.72
C TRP A 242 9.07 22.81 0.74
N ASP A 243 7.87 22.26 0.73
CA ASP A 243 7.44 21.09 -0.04
C ASP A 243 8.01 19.73 0.43
N HIS A 244 8.98 19.71 1.34
CA HIS A 244 9.50 18.50 1.95
C HIS A 244 8.61 18.05 3.12
N ILE A 245 8.45 16.75 3.32
CA ILE A 245 7.59 16.22 4.38
C ILE A 245 8.43 15.36 5.32
N ILE A 246 8.37 15.70 6.61
CA ILE A 246 8.85 14.83 7.68
C ILE A 246 7.66 14.21 8.40
N GLY A 247 7.73 12.93 8.72
CA GLY A 247 6.66 12.21 9.41
C GLY A 247 7.17 11.29 10.50
N VAL A 248 6.37 11.14 11.55
CA VAL A 248 6.60 10.20 12.65
C VAL A 248 5.30 9.50 12.96
N ARG A 249 5.35 8.19 13.25
CA ARG A 249 4.21 7.39 13.67
C ARG A 249 4.62 6.47 14.82
N TYR A 250 3.72 6.32 15.78
CA TYR A 250 3.83 5.32 16.83
C TYR A 250 2.55 4.48 16.87
N ILE A 251 2.72 3.16 16.98
CA ILE A 251 1.64 2.19 17.12
C ILE A 251 1.91 1.32 18.34
N ASN A 252 0.85 1.02 19.09
CA ASN A 252 0.84 0.04 20.14
C ASN A 252 -0.46 -0.77 20.01
N THR A 253 -0.34 -2.06 19.68
CA THR A 253 -1.49 -2.97 19.58
C THR A 253 -1.24 -4.20 20.42
N LYS A 254 -2.29 -4.73 21.06
CA LYS A 254 -2.21 -5.92 21.90
C LYS A 254 -2.98 -7.05 21.25
N ALA A 255 -2.30 -8.17 21.01
CA ALA A 255 -2.95 -9.39 20.58
C ALA A 255 -3.87 -9.94 21.69
N ASN A 256 -5.01 -10.51 21.29
CA ASN A 256 -5.94 -11.12 22.23
C ASN A 256 -5.31 -12.36 22.86
N SER A 257 -5.59 -12.60 24.16
CA SER A 257 -5.15 -13.79 24.89
C SER A 257 -5.84 -15.08 24.43
N ASP A 258 -6.91 -14.97 23.67
CA ASP A 258 -7.68 -16.09 23.13
C ASP A 258 -7.30 -16.43 21.68
N HIS A 259 -6.19 -15.87 21.18
CA HIS A 259 -5.75 -16.12 19.82
C HIS A 259 -5.38 -17.60 19.65
N PRO A 260 -5.91 -18.29 18.61
CA PRO A 260 -5.67 -19.74 18.41
C PRO A 260 -4.19 -20.06 18.14
N SER A 261 -3.38 -19.09 17.76
CA SER A 261 -1.94 -19.25 17.62
C SER A 261 -1.23 -18.86 18.93
N PRO A 262 -0.59 -19.78 19.62
CA PRO A 262 0.18 -19.49 20.84
C PRO A 262 1.39 -18.58 20.58
N ILE A 263 1.74 -18.38 19.32
CA ILE A 263 2.83 -17.49 18.88
C ILE A 263 2.44 -16.01 19.08
N ILE A 264 1.14 -15.70 18.92
CA ILE A 264 0.63 -14.33 18.95
C ILE A 264 0.01 -13.98 20.31
N ASP A 265 -0.41 -15.01 21.06
CA ASP A 265 -1.12 -14.84 22.32
C ASP A 265 -0.37 -13.98 23.34
N GLY A 266 -1.07 -12.98 23.87
CA GLY A 266 -0.55 -12.07 24.90
C GLY A 266 0.56 -11.12 24.44
N ARG A 267 0.88 -11.08 23.14
CA ARG A 267 1.92 -10.22 22.58
C ARG A 267 1.41 -8.80 22.40
N THR A 268 2.19 -7.84 22.84
CA THR A 268 1.99 -6.42 22.53
C THR A 268 3.00 -5.98 21.49
N ARG A 269 2.54 -5.56 20.33
CA ARG A 269 3.35 -5.01 19.27
C ARG A 269 3.50 -3.51 19.48
N GLN A 270 4.73 -3.03 19.37
CA GLN A 270 5.02 -1.60 19.33
C GLN A 270 5.81 -1.30 18.08
N GLN A 271 5.53 -0.17 17.46
CA GLN A 271 6.28 0.30 16.31
C GLN A 271 6.47 1.81 16.36
N LEU A 272 7.68 2.24 16.09
CA LEU A 272 8.04 3.64 15.89
C LEU A 272 8.62 3.80 14.49
N ASP A 273 8.07 4.73 13.72
CA ASP A 273 8.53 5.03 12.37
C ASP A 273 8.91 6.51 12.26
N ALA A 274 9.93 6.76 11.46
CA ALA A 274 10.31 8.09 11.03
C ALA A 274 10.52 8.10 9.51
N THR A 275 9.97 9.09 8.83
CA THR A 275 10.04 9.22 7.38
C THR A 275 10.39 10.63 6.96
N LEU A 276 11.10 10.76 5.84
CA LEU A 276 11.43 12.04 5.23
C LEU A 276 11.22 11.92 3.72
N ASN A 277 10.36 12.77 3.15
CA ASN A 277 10.15 12.88 1.71
C ASN A 277 10.72 14.20 1.20
N LEU A 278 11.85 14.12 0.52
CA LEU A 278 12.49 15.24 -0.15
C LEU A 278 11.91 15.36 -1.55
N ARG A 279 11.18 16.43 -1.81
CA ARG A 279 10.51 16.67 -3.09
C ARG A 279 11.27 17.70 -3.92
N PHE A 280 11.33 17.46 -5.22
CA PHE A 280 11.98 18.30 -6.23
C PHE A 280 11.00 18.50 -7.37
N ASN A 281 11.30 19.41 -8.29
CA ASN A 281 10.40 19.74 -9.41
C ASN A 281 9.90 18.53 -10.21
N ARG A 282 10.76 17.51 -10.43
CA ARG A 282 10.43 16.30 -11.23
C ARG A 282 10.73 15.00 -10.50
N GLY A 283 10.80 15.01 -9.22
CA GLY A 283 11.12 13.79 -8.49
C GLY A 283 11.03 13.95 -6.99
N GLN A 284 11.23 12.84 -6.33
CA GLN A 284 11.28 12.80 -4.87
C GLN A 284 12.25 11.72 -4.40
N VAL A 285 12.79 11.92 -3.21
CA VAL A 285 13.53 10.89 -2.48
C VAL A 285 12.85 10.68 -1.14
N LEU A 286 12.43 9.44 -0.90
CA LEU A 286 11.81 9.02 0.33
C LEU A 286 12.83 8.23 1.16
N LEU A 287 12.99 8.62 2.41
CA LEU A 287 13.75 7.91 3.42
C LEU A 287 12.81 7.43 4.51
N GLY A 288 13.00 6.20 4.98
CA GLY A 288 12.19 5.63 6.05
C GLY A 288 13.02 4.79 7.02
N TYR A 289 12.71 4.92 8.29
CA TYR A 289 13.19 4.06 9.37
C TYR A 289 11.98 3.53 10.14
N TYR A 290 11.94 2.22 10.35
CA TYR A 290 10.87 1.51 11.05
C TYR A 290 11.48 0.61 12.10
N HIS A 291 11.06 0.77 13.33
CA HIS A 291 11.44 -0.10 14.42
C HIS A 291 10.20 -0.73 15.04
N ASN A 292 10.07 -2.03 14.86
CA ASN A 292 8.98 -2.83 15.37
C ASN A 292 9.53 -3.79 16.44
N TRP A 293 8.96 -3.76 17.63
CA TRP A 293 9.32 -4.67 18.71
C TRP A 293 8.11 -5.18 19.45
N ASP A 294 8.19 -6.42 19.92
CA ASP A 294 7.15 -7.08 20.68
C ASP A 294 7.49 -7.13 22.16
N ILE A 295 6.48 -6.85 23.01
CA ILE A 295 6.56 -6.97 24.46
C ILE A 295 5.62 -8.10 24.89
N GLY A 296 6.13 -9.05 25.70
CA GLY A 296 5.35 -10.21 26.12
C GLY A 296 5.20 -11.26 25.01
N GLY A 297 4.39 -12.28 25.25
CA GLY A 297 4.23 -13.43 24.37
C GLY A 297 5.43 -14.40 24.43
N VAL A 298 5.26 -15.56 23.76
CA VAL A 298 6.28 -16.62 23.72
C VAL A 298 7.43 -16.24 22.77
N TYR A 299 7.12 -15.56 21.68
CA TYR A 299 8.08 -15.16 20.66
C TYR A 299 8.12 -13.63 20.56
N LYS A 300 9.27 -13.06 20.85
CA LYS A 300 9.50 -11.62 20.76
C LYS A 300 10.26 -11.32 19.49
N GLN A 301 9.77 -10.38 18.70
CA GLN A 301 10.48 -9.86 17.52
C GLN A 301 11.02 -8.46 17.84
N ASP A 302 12.23 -8.19 17.39
CA ASP A 302 12.82 -6.85 17.30
C ASP A 302 13.29 -6.69 15.86
N ARG A 303 12.58 -5.88 15.07
CA ARG A 303 12.80 -5.73 13.63
C ARG A 303 13.03 -4.26 13.29
N ARG A 304 14.05 -4.00 12.55
CA ARG A 304 14.37 -2.67 12.02
C ARG A 304 14.39 -2.72 10.50
N ASN A 305 13.68 -1.79 9.88
CA ASN A 305 13.68 -1.63 8.45
C ASN A 305 14.19 -0.25 8.08
N TYR A 306 15.00 -0.20 7.03
CA TYR A 306 15.52 1.02 6.44
C TYR A 306 15.05 1.06 4.98
N LEU A 307 14.55 2.20 4.55
CA LEU A 307 13.99 2.41 3.23
C LEU A 307 14.63 3.64 2.59
N VAL A 308 15.07 3.50 1.34
CA VAL A 308 15.42 4.60 0.45
C VAL A 308 14.74 4.35 -0.88
N GLU A 309 13.93 5.29 -1.34
CA GLU A 309 13.22 5.22 -2.62
C GLU A 309 13.36 6.54 -3.36
N GLY A 310 13.73 6.47 -4.63
CA GLY A 310 13.86 7.62 -5.49
C GLY A 310 12.96 7.51 -6.71
N MET A 311 12.11 8.50 -6.93
CA MET A 311 11.25 8.62 -8.09
C MET A 311 11.68 9.81 -8.96
N LEU A 312 11.69 9.62 -10.27
CA LEU A 312 11.97 10.66 -11.27
C LEU A 312 10.90 10.64 -12.38
N GLU A 313 10.30 11.77 -12.62
CA GLU A 313 9.45 12.03 -13.79
C GLU A 313 10.32 12.42 -14.98
N VAL A 314 10.49 11.51 -15.92
CA VAL A 314 11.34 11.71 -17.11
C VAL A 314 10.58 12.47 -18.20
N ILE A 315 9.36 12.04 -18.49
CA ILE A 315 8.44 12.72 -19.40
C ILE A 315 7.24 13.16 -18.58
N PRO A 316 6.92 14.46 -18.56
CA PRO A 316 5.81 14.99 -17.76
C PRO A 316 4.53 14.18 -17.94
N GLU A 317 3.97 13.75 -16.81
CA GLU A 317 2.72 12.99 -16.68
C GLU A 317 2.70 11.62 -17.40
N LYS A 318 3.82 11.18 -18.01
CA LYS A 318 3.84 9.97 -18.84
C LYS A 318 4.86 8.92 -18.45
N LEU A 319 6.10 9.30 -18.18
CA LEU A 319 7.17 8.34 -17.93
C LEU A 319 7.82 8.59 -16.57
N PHE A 320 7.72 7.61 -15.71
CA PHE A 320 8.31 7.64 -14.38
C PHE A 320 9.29 6.48 -14.22
N LEU A 321 10.42 6.79 -13.60
CA LEU A 321 11.39 5.82 -13.13
C LEU A 321 11.35 5.82 -11.61
N ASP A 322 11.43 4.65 -11.02
CA ASP A 322 11.54 4.49 -9.58
C ASP A 322 12.61 3.46 -9.24
N ALA A 323 13.36 3.73 -8.18
CA ALA A 323 14.37 2.82 -7.65
C ALA A 323 14.29 2.81 -6.14
N ARG A 324 14.19 1.60 -5.56
CA ARG A 324 14.04 1.40 -4.13
C ARG A 324 15.09 0.42 -3.59
N TYR A 325 15.65 0.78 -2.45
CA TYR A 325 16.49 -0.08 -1.64
C TYR A 325 15.90 -0.19 -0.24
N GLU A 326 15.70 -1.41 0.21
CA GLU A 326 15.27 -1.68 1.58
C GLU A 326 16.23 -2.66 2.26
N MET A 327 16.42 -2.47 3.54
CA MET A 327 17.16 -3.38 4.41
C MET A 327 16.33 -3.70 5.64
N GLN A 328 16.27 -4.99 5.98
CA GLN A 328 15.67 -5.47 7.21
C GLN A 328 16.75 -6.10 8.08
N ASP A 329 16.78 -5.71 9.34
CA ASP A 329 17.56 -6.30 10.41
C ASP A 329 16.59 -6.80 11.49
N THR A 330 16.60 -8.09 11.74
CA THR A 330 15.80 -8.70 12.80
C THR A 330 16.71 -9.19 13.89
N GLY A 331 16.64 -8.57 15.04
CA GLY A 331 17.34 -9.01 16.24
C GLY A 331 16.89 -10.41 16.69
N THR A 332 17.62 -11.00 17.62
CA THR A 332 17.44 -12.37 18.10
C THR A 332 16.00 -12.62 18.54
N VAL A 333 15.31 -13.54 17.89
CA VAL A 333 14.01 -14.03 18.32
C VAL A 333 14.22 -15.09 19.39
N ALA A 334 13.98 -14.75 20.63
CA ALA A 334 14.07 -15.73 21.72
C ALA A 334 12.89 -16.72 21.62
N GLY A 335 13.18 -18.01 21.56
CA GLY A 335 12.21 -19.06 21.88
C GLY A 335 11.60 -19.85 20.73
N SER A 336 11.94 -19.62 19.46
CA SER A 336 11.44 -20.46 18.35
C SER A 336 12.43 -21.55 17.96
N PRO A 337 12.14 -22.84 18.18
CA PRO A 337 13.02 -23.93 17.76
C PRO A 337 13.08 -24.13 16.22
N ASN A 338 12.13 -23.55 15.47
CA ASN A 338 11.99 -23.75 14.02
C ASN A 338 12.10 -22.47 13.20
N ASN A 339 12.41 -21.33 13.81
CA ASN A 339 12.54 -20.07 13.09
C ASN A 339 14.01 -19.60 13.18
N PRO A 340 14.71 -19.39 12.06
CA PRO A 340 16.05 -18.85 12.11
C PRO A 340 16.03 -17.54 12.90
N ALA A 341 16.93 -17.46 13.87
CA ALA A 341 16.97 -16.40 14.88
C ALA A 341 17.17 -14.99 14.32
N THR A 342 17.40 -14.85 13.01
CA THR A 342 17.70 -13.57 12.35
C THR A 342 17.16 -13.61 10.92
N ALA A 343 16.18 -12.75 10.62
CA ALA A 343 15.75 -12.50 9.25
C ALA A 343 16.39 -11.21 8.74
N ASN A 344 17.65 -11.29 8.33
CA ASN A 344 18.36 -10.15 7.78
C ASN A 344 18.33 -10.20 6.27
N GLY A 345 18.04 -9.08 5.63
CA GLY A 345 18.08 -9.06 4.18
C GLY A 345 17.85 -7.72 3.55
N THR A 346 18.01 -7.73 2.24
CA THR A 346 17.90 -6.55 1.39
C THR A 346 16.96 -6.81 0.24
N LEU A 347 16.21 -5.78 -0.13
CA LEU A 347 15.36 -5.76 -1.30
C LEU A 347 15.78 -4.57 -2.17
N VAL A 348 15.99 -4.83 -3.46
CA VAL A 348 16.23 -3.80 -4.48
C VAL A 348 15.12 -3.90 -5.50
N THR A 349 14.46 -2.78 -5.79
CA THR A 349 13.45 -2.70 -6.83
C THR A 349 13.82 -1.61 -7.82
N GLY A 350 13.75 -1.91 -9.11
CA GLY A 350 13.82 -0.93 -10.19
C GLY A 350 12.53 -0.98 -10.99
N HIS A 351 11.94 0.16 -11.28
CA HIS A 351 10.59 0.25 -11.84
C HIS A 351 10.50 1.33 -12.92
N ILE A 352 9.75 1.02 -13.96
CA ILE A 352 9.42 1.94 -15.05
C ILE A 352 7.91 1.91 -15.24
N SER A 353 7.25 3.06 -15.17
CA SER A 353 5.84 3.23 -15.50
C SER A 353 5.68 4.14 -16.70
N TYR A 354 4.90 3.69 -17.69
CA TYR A 354 4.47 4.52 -18.81
C TYR A 354 2.95 4.65 -18.84
N TYR A 355 2.45 5.88 -18.73
CA TYR A 355 1.02 6.20 -18.76
C TYR A 355 0.56 6.37 -20.20
N VAL A 356 -0.18 5.38 -20.71
CA VAL A 356 -0.82 5.41 -22.02
C VAL A 356 -1.90 6.49 -22.03
N VAL A 357 -2.71 6.50 -20.98
CA VAL A 357 -3.66 7.56 -20.59
C VAL A 357 -3.57 7.72 -19.07
N GLN A 358 -4.15 8.79 -18.52
CA GLN A 358 -3.96 9.14 -17.09
C GLN A 358 -4.36 8.04 -16.10
N ASN A 359 -5.27 7.16 -16.46
CA ASN A 359 -5.79 6.07 -15.64
C ASN A 359 -5.37 4.66 -16.09
N VAL A 360 -4.46 4.56 -17.07
CA VAL A 360 -3.90 3.28 -17.55
C VAL A 360 -2.40 3.40 -17.71
N ARG A 361 -1.66 2.57 -16.98
CA ARG A 361 -0.20 2.50 -17.08
C ARG A 361 0.28 1.11 -17.43
N VAL A 362 1.35 1.06 -18.19
CA VAL A 362 2.16 -0.14 -18.44
C VAL A 362 3.40 -0.05 -17.57
N VAL A 363 3.77 -1.16 -16.97
CA VAL A 363 4.83 -1.24 -15.97
C VAL A 363 5.82 -2.32 -16.36
N ALA A 364 7.11 -2.02 -16.18
CA ALA A 364 8.18 -3.00 -16.14
C ALA A 364 8.91 -2.87 -14.79
N GLU A 365 9.06 -3.97 -14.08
CA GLU A 365 9.68 -3.98 -12.76
C GLU A 365 10.66 -5.14 -12.61
N PHE A 366 11.77 -4.86 -11.98
CA PHE A 366 12.75 -5.83 -11.52
C PHE A 366 12.89 -5.74 -10.01
N THR A 367 12.82 -6.88 -9.34
CA THR A 367 13.04 -6.99 -7.89
C THR A 367 14.07 -8.05 -7.59
N LYS A 368 14.99 -7.73 -6.70
CA LYS A 368 15.98 -8.64 -6.16
C LYS A 368 15.95 -8.66 -4.65
N VAL A 369 15.74 -9.84 -4.10
CA VAL A 369 15.75 -10.09 -2.66
C VAL A 369 16.98 -10.92 -2.32
N ARG A 370 17.68 -10.53 -1.24
CA ARG A 370 18.79 -11.27 -0.67
C ARG A 370 18.63 -11.33 0.84
N GLY A 371 18.72 -12.49 1.43
CA GLY A 371 18.70 -12.64 2.87
C GLY A 371 18.38 -14.05 3.33
N GLU A 372 18.62 -14.31 4.60
CA GLU A 372 18.23 -15.53 5.28
C GLU A 372 16.99 -15.27 6.12
N GLY A 373 15.97 -16.11 5.98
CA GLY A 373 14.74 -16.02 6.79
C GLY A 373 13.88 -14.78 6.53
N LEU A 374 14.10 -14.02 5.44
CA LEU A 374 13.17 -13.01 5.02
C LEU A 374 11.89 -13.71 4.58
N ASP A 375 10.84 -13.50 5.36
CA ASP A 375 9.48 -13.68 4.92
C ASP A 375 9.18 -12.49 3.98
N VAL A 376 9.78 -12.54 2.81
CA VAL A 376 9.29 -11.76 1.69
C VAL A 376 8.01 -12.46 1.36
N LEU A 377 6.91 -11.89 1.77
CA LEU A 377 5.59 -12.35 1.40
C LEU A 377 5.66 -12.71 -0.06
N ALA A 378 5.84 -14.00 -0.28
CA ALA A 378 5.81 -14.56 -1.58
C ALA A 378 4.41 -14.25 -2.06
N ILE A 379 4.30 -13.40 -3.05
CA ILE A 379 3.13 -13.41 -3.88
C ILE A 379 3.08 -14.85 -4.36
N GLY A 380 2.11 -15.63 -3.84
CA GLY A 380 1.79 -16.98 -4.29
C GLY A 380 2.51 -18.18 -3.66
N GLU A 381 3.18 -18.08 -2.50
CA GLU A 381 3.73 -19.28 -1.82
C GLU A 381 3.19 -19.40 -0.39
N PRO A 382 2.30 -20.36 -0.12
CA PRO A 382 1.90 -20.68 1.24
C PRO A 382 3.06 -21.40 1.95
N ASN A 383 3.54 -20.85 3.05
CA ASN A 383 4.37 -21.51 4.06
C ASN A 383 5.87 -21.75 3.76
N GLY A 384 6.53 -20.90 3.04
CA GLY A 384 7.97 -21.04 2.85
C GLY A 384 8.77 -20.01 3.65
N VAL A 385 9.46 -20.41 4.71
CA VAL A 385 10.63 -19.65 5.22
C VAL A 385 11.67 -19.65 4.10
N ALA A 386 11.64 -18.61 3.27
CA ALA A 386 12.55 -18.55 2.13
C ALA A 386 13.94 -18.13 2.59
N SER A 387 14.79 -19.10 2.87
CA SER A 387 16.25 -18.92 2.91
C SER A 387 16.82 -18.79 1.49
N SER A 388 16.12 -18.17 0.55
CA SER A 388 16.52 -18.12 -0.86
C SER A 388 16.68 -16.69 -1.35
N ASN A 389 17.70 -16.47 -2.18
CA ASN A 389 17.76 -15.23 -2.97
C ASN A 389 16.72 -15.32 -4.09
N GLN A 390 15.96 -14.24 -4.29
CA GLN A 390 14.94 -14.18 -5.32
C GLN A 390 15.22 -13.07 -6.33
N GLU A 391 14.97 -13.35 -7.61
CA GLU A 391 14.96 -12.35 -8.67
C GLU A 391 13.61 -12.43 -9.37
N ARG A 392 12.96 -11.28 -9.55
CA ARG A 392 11.62 -11.17 -10.16
C ARG A 392 11.66 -10.16 -11.28
N TYR A 393 11.07 -10.51 -12.39
CA TYR A 393 10.83 -9.66 -13.54
C TYR A 393 9.33 -9.61 -13.78
N LEU A 394 8.77 -8.43 -13.78
CA LEU A 394 7.35 -8.23 -13.92
C LEU A 394 7.07 -7.28 -15.09
N LEU A 395 6.10 -7.63 -15.91
CA LEU A 395 5.45 -6.74 -16.88
C LEU A 395 3.97 -6.66 -16.51
N GLY A 396 3.44 -5.46 -16.34
CA GLY A 396 2.08 -5.30 -15.88
C GLY A 396 1.32 -4.18 -16.56
N ILE A 397 0.00 -4.26 -16.44
CA ILE A 397 -0.94 -3.19 -16.78
C ILE A 397 -1.77 -2.92 -15.55
N HIS A 398 -1.82 -1.65 -15.16
CA HIS A 398 -2.64 -1.19 -14.05
C HIS A 398 -3.60 -0.12 -14.56
N PHE A 399 -4.88 -0.26 -14.24
CA PHE A 399 -5.93 0.60 -14.76
C PHE A 399 -6.99 0.92 -13.69
N ALA A 400 -7.64 2.09 -13.82
CA ALA A 400 -8.75 2.52 -12.97
C ALA A 400 -9.89 3.10 -13.81
N PHE A 401 -11.14 2.84 -13.38
CA PHE A 401 -12.36 3.31 -14.06
C PHE A 401 -13.28 4.07 -13.11
#